data_4bd96b57920408f0800848fa16542506
#
_entry.id   4bd96b57920408f0800848fa16542506
#
_cell.length_a   1.000
_cell.length_b   1.000
_cell.length_c   1.000
_cell.angle_alpha   90.00
_cell.angle_beta   90.00
_cell.angle_gamma   90.00
#
_symmetry.space_group_name_H-M   'P 1'
#
loop_
_entity.id
_entity.type
_entity.pdbx_description
1 polymer ?
#
loop_
_entity_poly.entity_id
_entity_poly.type
_entity_poly.pdbx_seq_one_letter_code
_entity_poly.pdbx_strand_id
1 'polypeptide(L)'
;LFEAGKDLDVRAGCPNLIERIEAGLLSYGNDMSIDDTPFESGLGKYCNLDTATGCLGHAALMHKQNPGRQIRPLAVAGPAVPPITWSWPLTNTAGDTAGHVSSITWSPDFEINVAIGMVHKDHWTAGTTLHVQTPDGPRAAEVRDSFWI
;
A
#
# COMPACT_ATOMS: atom_id res chain seq x y z
N LEU A 1 -21.84 27.59 0.40
CA LEU A 1 -22.06 26.19 0.80
C LEU A 1 -21.67 25.98 2.26
N PHE A 2 -20.42 26.31 2.68
CA PHE A 2 -19.98 26.13 4.05
C PHE A 2 -20.83 26.88 5.07
N GLU A 3 -21.19 28.15 4.79
CA GLU A 3 -22.07 28.94 5.65
C GLU A 3 -23.48 28.31 5.78
N ALA A 4 -24.06 27.87 4.67
CA ALA A 4 -25.38 27.22 4.64
C ALA A 4 -25.37 25.81 5.25
N GLY A 5 -24.22 25.15 5.31
CA GLY A 5 -24.06 23.79 5.83
C GLY A 5 -23.42 23.73 7.22
N LYS A 6 -23.28 24.86 7.90
CA LYS A 6 -22.58 24.94 9.19
C LYS A 6 -23.18 24.03 10.26
N ASP A 7 -24.49 23.93 10.31
CA ASP A 7 -25.22 23.10 11.26
C ASP A 7 -25.24 21.59 10.88
N LEU A 8 -24.74 21.26 9.66
CA LEU A 8 -24.66 19.91 9.10
C LEU A 8 -23.23 19.36 9.08
N ASP A 9 -22.28 20.05 9.73
CA ASP A 9 -20.84 19.69 9.75
C ASP A 9 -20.26 19.46 8.34
N VAL A 10 -20.66 20.29 7.36
CA VAL A 10 -20.19 20.21 5.98
C VAL A 10 -18.72 20.57 5.92
N ARG A 11 -17.91 19.63 5.47
CA ARG A 11 -16.46 19.77 5.33
C ARG A 11 -16.03 19.63 3.87
N ALA A 12 -14.85 20.14 3.56
CA ALA A 12 -14.25 19.88 2.25
C ALA A 12 -13.89 18.39 2.16
N GLY A 13 -14.51 17.68 1.21
CA GLY A 13 -14.20 16.30 0.91
C GLY A 13 -13.09 16.24 -0.15
N CYS A 14 -11.90 15.90 0.25
CA CYS A 14 -10.79 15.57 -0.64
C CYS A 14 -9.93 14.52 0.03
N PRO A 15 -9.88 13.27 -0.48
CA PRO A 15 -8.94 12.29 0.05
C PRO A 15 -7.54 12.85 -0.15
N ASN A 16 -6.92 13.30 0.93
CA ASN A 16 -5.54 13.75 0.90
C ASN A 16 -4.59 12.53 0.89
N LEU A 17 -3.30 12.77 0.69
CA LEU A 17 -2.32 11.70 0.62
C LEU A 17 -2.26 10.88 1.92
N ILE A 18 -2.45 11.50 3.07
CA ILE A 18 -2.38 10.86 4.38
C ILE A 18 -3.55 9.88 4.53
N GLU A 19 -4.79 10.37 4.46
CA GLU A 19 -6.00 9.56 4.58
C GLU A 19 -6.05 8.41 3.58
N ARG A 20 -5.59 8.65 2.34
CA ARG A 20 -5.53 7.63 1.30
C ARG A 20 -4.63 6.46 1.72
N ILE A 21 -3.43 6.76 2.22
CA ILE A 21 -2.46 5.72 2.61
C ILE A 21 -2.93 5.02 3.88
N GLU A 22 -3.47 5.75 4.85
CA GLU A 22 -4.03 5.19 6.09
C GLU A 22 -5.17 4.21 5.82
N ALA A 23 -6.03 4.52 4.86
CA ALA A 23 -7.16 3.68 4.44
C ALA A 23 -6.79 2.58 3.43
N GLY A 24 -5.57 2.58 2.90
CA GLY A 24 -5.16 1.63 1.86
C GLY A 24 -5.82 1.86 0.51
N LEU A 25 -6.21 3.10 0.21
CA LEU A 25 -6.77 3.46 -1.09
C LEU A 25 -5.64 3.56 -2.12
N LEU A 26 -5.55 2.56 -2.99
CA LEU A 26 -4.51 2.45 -4.00
C LEU A 26 -4.69 3.48 -5.11
N SER A 27 -3.57 3.98 -5.62
CA SER A 27 -3.51 4.88 -6.77
C SER A 27 -3.01 4.13 -7.99
N TYR A 28 -3.85 4.04 -9.05
CA TYR A 28 -3.43 3.45 -10.32
C TYR A 28 -2.32 4.29 -10.96
N GLY A 29 -1.31 3.61 -11.46
CA GLY A 29 -0.09 4.22 -12.00
C GLY A 29 0.99 4.53 -10.97
N ASN A 30 0.67 4.44 -9.65
CA ASN A 30 1.61 4.63 -8.58
C ASN A 30 1.80 3.35 -7.73
N ASP A 31 0.71 2.86 -7.10
CA ASP A 31 0.78 1.68 -6.24
C ASP A 31 0.55 0.38 -7.01
N MET A 32 -0.17 0.45 -8.12
CA MET A 32 -0.44 -0.64 -9.04
C MET A 32 -0.59 -0.13 -10.46
N SER A 33 -0.40 -1.01 -11.44
CA SER A 33 -0.50 -0.73 -12.85
C SER A 33 -1.21 -1.86 -13.61
N ILE A 34 -1.23 -1.78 -14.95
CA ILE A 34 -1.76 -2.86 -15.79
C ILE A 34 -0.91 -4.15 -15.71
N ASP A 35 0.32 -4.05 -15.23
CA ASP A 35 1.23 -5.19 -15.07
C ASP A 35 0.99 -5.98 -13.79
N ASP A 36 0.16 -5.44 -12.88
CA ASP A 36 -0.18 -6.08 -11.62
C ASP A 36 -1.53 -6.79 -11.68
N THR A 37 -1.63 -7.92 -11.03
CA THR A 37 -2.89 -8.65 -10.91
C THR A 37 -3.70 -8.14 -9.72
N PRO A 38 -5.04 -8.35 -9.70
CA PRO A 38 -5.86 -8.04 -8.53
C PRO A 38 -5.37 -8.73 -7.24
N PHE A 39 -4.76 -9.91 -7.36
CA PHE A 39 -4.23 -10.65 -6.21
C PHE A 39 -2.97 -10.00 -5.64
N GLU A 40 -2.08 -9.50 -6.49
CA GLU A 40 -0.93 -8.70 -6.08
C GLU A 40 -1.35 -7.38 -5.46
N SER A 41 -2.39 -6.75 -5.99
CA SER A 41 -2.94 -5.49 -5.47
C SER A 41 -3.78 -5.64 -4.19
N GLY A 42 -3.93 -6.86 -3.64
CA GLY A 42 -4.76 -7.09 -2.44
C GLY A 42 -6.27 -7.02 -2.72
N LEU A 43 -6.68 -6.97 -3.99
CA LEU A 43 -8.07 -6.87 -4.44
C LEU A 43 -8.70 -8.23 -4.77
N GLY A 44 -8.03 -9.33 -4.47
CA GLY A 44 -8.48 -10.69 -4.75
C GLY A 44 -9.87 -11.00 -4.16
N LYS A 45 -10.23 -10.39 -3.03
CA LYS A 45 -11.57 -10.53 -2.41
C LYS A 45 -12.73 -10.08 -3.30
N TYR A 46 -12.46 -9.26 -4.31
CA TYR A 46 -13.45 -8.81 -5.29
C TYR A 46 -13.49 -9.68 -6.56
N CYS A 47 -12.59 -10.66 -6.68
CA CYS A 47 -12.48 -11.57 -7.82
C CYS A 47 -13.17 -12.89 -7.49
N ASN A 48 -14.48 -12.97 -7.72
CA ASN A 48 -15.20 -14.24 -7.56
C ASN A 48 -15.03 -15.10 -8.81
N LEU A 49 -13.94 -15.88 -8.86
CA LEU A 49 -13.61 -16.70 -10.02
C LEU A 49 -14.54 -17.94 -10.17
N ASP A 50 -15.22 -18.35 -9.11
CA ASP A 50 -16.12 -19.49 -9.18
C ASP A 50 -17.40 -19.18 -9.96
N THR A 51 -17.86 -17.93 -9.90
CA THR A 51 -19.10 -17.50 -10.56
C THR A 51 -18.87 -16.66 -11.82
N ALA A 52 -17.68 -16.06 -11.99
CA ALA A 52 -17.36 -15.16 -13.08
C ALA A 52 -16.86 -15.85 -14.36
N THR A 53 -17.35 -17.06 -14.65
CA THR A 53 -16.83 -17.93 -15.72
C THR A 53 -16.93 -17.36 -17.14
N GLY A 54 -17.79 -16.37 -17.36
CA GLY A 54 -17.95 -15.67 -18.65
C GLY A 54 -17.16 -14.37 -18.78
N CYS A 55 -16.38 -13.97 -17.75
CA CYS A 55 -15.63 -12.72 -17.79
C CYS A 55 -14.38 -12.82 -18.65
N LEU A 56 -14.11 -11.73 -19.39
CA LEU A 56 -12.84 -11.57 -20.08
C LEU A 56 -11.69 -11.63 -19.05
N GLY A 57 -10.68 -12.46 -19.33
CA GLY A 57 -9.52 -12.63 -18.41
C GLY A 57 -9.71 -13.69 -17.32
N HIS A 58 -10.90 -14.30 -17.17
CA HIS A 58 -11.15 -15.32 -16.15
C HIS A 58 -10.08 -16.45 -16.17
N ALA A 59 -9.84 -17.06 -17.32
CA ALA A 59 -8.85 -18.15 -17.47
C ALA A 59 -7.43 -17.71 -17.04
N ALA A 60 -7.04 -16.46 -17.38
CA ALA A 60 -5.74 -15.93 -16.98
C ALA A 60 -5.64 -15.71 -15.47
N LEU A 61 -6.69 -15.21 -14.83
CA LEU A 61 -6.73 -14.97 -13.39
C LEU A 61 -6.75 -16.28 -12.57
N MET A 62 -7.35 -17.35 -13.08
CA MET A 62 -7.33 -18.66 -12.42
C MET A 62 -5.89 -19.13 -12.12
N HIS A 63 -4.92 -18.81 -12.96
CA HIS A 63 -3.51 -19.18 -12.79
C HIS A 63 -2.72 -18.19 -11.93
N LYS A 64 -3.31 -17.06 -11.52
CA LYS A 64 -2.65 -15.97 -10.80
C LYS A 64 -3.06 -15.83 -9.34
N GLN A 65 -3.87 -16.74 -8.80
CA GLN A 65 -4.41 -16.67 -7.44
C GLN A 65 -3.34 -16.76 -6.33
N ASN A 66 -2.16 -17.28 -6.63
CA ASN A 66 -1.03 -17.37 -5.71
C ASN A 66 0.10 -16.43 -6.18
N PRO A 67 0.02 -15.13 -5.89
CA PRO A 67 1.01 -14.17 -6.34
C PRO A 67 2.35 -14.36 -5.62
N GLY A 68 3.45 -13.99 -6.29
CA GLY A 68 4.80 -13.97 -5.71
C GLY A 68 5.10 -12.70 -4.90
N ARG A 69 4.24 -11.70 -4.96
CA ARG A 69 4.33 -10.41 -4.26
C ARG A 69 2.93 -9.88 -3.98
N GLN A 70 2.77 -8.99 -3.02
CA GLN A 70 1.49 -8.37 -2.71
C GLN A 70 1.65 -7.01 -2.06
N ILE A 71 0.68 -6.12 -2.29
CA ILE A 71 0.54 -4.86 -1.56
C ILE A 71 0.38 -5.15 -0.06
N ARG A 72 1.21 -4.48 0.74
CA ARG A 72 1.18 -4.51 2.21
C ARG A 72 1.27 -3.10 2.79
N PRO A 73 0.56 -2.84 3.90
CA PRO A 73 0.80 -1.66 4.71
C PRO A 73 2.11 -1.81 5.47
N LEU A 74 2.89 -0.73 5.53
CA LEU A 74 4.18 -0.70 6.21
C LEU A 74 4.23 0.47 7.18
N ALA A 75 4.61 0.18 8.43
CA ALA A 75 4.92 1.19 9.44
C ALA A 75 6.42 1.50 9.38
N VAL A 76 6.79 2.72 8.98
CA VAL A 76 8.20 3.09 8.79
C VAL A 76 8.66 4.01 9.90
N ALA A 77 9.72 3.59 10.60
CA ALA A 77 10.24 4.29 11.77
C ALA A 77 10.98 5.59 11.41
N GLY A 78 11.16 6.44 12.42
CA GLY A 78 11.92 7.69 12.33
C GLY A 78 11.06 8.91 12.04
N PRO A 79 11.69 10.08 11.88
CA PRO A 79 10.99 11.34 11.64
C PRO A 79 10.23 11.32 10.31
N ALA A 80 9.37 12.34 10.10
CA ALA A 80 8.63 12.51 8.85
C ALA A 80 9.55 12.39 7.63
N VAL A 81 9.14 11.58 6.65
CA VAL A 81 9.89 11.40 5.40
C VAL A 81 9.63 12.55 4.42
N PRO A 82 10.57 12.85 3.51
CA PRO A 82 10.32 13.76 2.40
C PRO A 82 9.26 13.16 1.45
N PRO A 83 8.60 13.98 0.61
CA PRO A 83 7.68 13.50 -0.41
C PRO A 83 8.34 12.48 -1.34
N ILE A 84 7.65 11.37 -1.56
CA ILE A 84 8.10 10.34 -2.50
C ILE A 84 7.79 10.77 -3.94
N THR A 85 8.79 10.70 -4.82
CA THR A 85 8.65 11.02 -6.25
C THR A 85 8.90 9.80 -7.15
N TRP A 86 9.49 8.75 -6.61
CA TRP A 86 9.69 7.44 -7.22
C TRP A 86 9.66 6.38 -6.12
N SER A 87 9.41 5.14 -6.48
CA SER A 87 9.38 4.04 -5.52
C SER A 87 10.74 3.85 -4.82
N TRP A 88 10.70 3.63 -3.51
CA TRP A 88 11.91 3.35 -2.72
C TRP A 88 12.08 1.84 -2.53
N PRO A 89 13.30 1.30 -2.73
CA PRO A 89 13.56 -0.12 -2.52
C PRO A 89 13.28 -0.56 -1.09
N LEU A 90 12.73 -1.78 -0.95
CA LEU A 90 12.66 -2.52 0.30
C LEU A 90 13.71 -3.62 0.28
N THR A 91 14.45 -3.76 1.37
CA THR A 91 15.39 -4.87 1.58
C THR A 91 15.06 -5.62 2.88
N ASN A 92 15.44 -6.88 2.93
CA ASN A 92 15.43 -7.65 4.18
C ASN A 92 16.64 -7.26 5.07
N THR A 93 16.75 -7.86 6.24
CA THR A 93 17.86 -7.60 7.19
C THR A 93 19.23 -8.05 6.67
N ALA A 94 19.28 -8.93 5.66
CA ALA A 94 20.51 -9.35 4.99
C ALA A 94 20.91 -8.42 3.84
N GLY A 95 20.04 -7.48 3.45
CA GLY A 95 20.27 -6.56 2.33
C GLY A 95 19.70 -7.03 0.98
N ASP A 96 19.03 -8.20 0.94
CA ASP A 96 18.41 -8.70 -0.27
C ASP A 96 17.12 -7.96 -0.58
N THR A 97 16.76 -7.86 -1.85
CA THR A 97 15.53 -7.21 -2.30
C THR A 97 14.28 -7.91 -1.76
N ALA A 98 13.44 -7.16 -1.05
CA ALA A 98 12.18 -7.63 -0.49
C ALA A 98 10.94 -6.99 -1.16
N GLY A 99 11.14 -6.01 -2.04
CA GLY A 99 10.07 -5.29 -2.73
C GLY A 99 10.37 -3.81 -2.90
N HIS A 100 9.32 -2.99 -2.87
CA HIS A 100 9.46 -1.53 -2.92
C HIS A 100 8.29 -0.83 -2.21
N VAL A 101 8.50 0.41 -1.78
CA VAL A 101 7.46 1.33 -1.29
C VAL A 101 7.05 2.23 -2.44
N SER A 102 5.76 2.29 -2.73
CA SER A 102 5.16 3.13 -3.78
C SER A 102 4.58 4.44 -3.24
N SER A 103 4.06 4.40 -2.01
CA SER A 103 3.47 5.56 -1.35
C SER A 103 3.88 5.58 0.13
N ILE A 104 4.25 6.76 0.62
CA ILE A 104 4.61 6.96 2.03
C ILE A 104 4.37 8.41 2.44
N THR A 105 3.93 8.62 3.67
CA THR A 105 3.78 9.94 4.27
C THR A 105 3.81 9.83 5.79
N TRP A 106 4.12 10.95 6.46
CA TRP A 106 3.94 11.06 7.90
C TRP A 106 2.45 11.17 8.24
N SER A 107 1.97 10.33 9.14
CA SER A 107 0.64 10.44 9.74
C SER A 107 0.74 11.11 11.11
N PRO A 108 0.12 12.29 11.28
CA PRO A 108 0.08 12.93 12.59
C PRO A 108 -0.84 12.20 13.58
N ASP A 109 -1.86 11.51 13.10
CA ASP A 109 -2.82 10.79 13.96
C ASP A 109 -2.22 9.52 14.57
N PHE A 110 -1.34 8.86 13.84
CA PHE A 110 -0.65 7.64 14.29
C PHE A 110 0.81 7.88 14.70
N GLU A 111 1.30 9.11 14.56
CA GLU A 111 2.69 9.53 14.90
C GLU A 111 3.77 8.62 14.28
N ILE A 112 3.54 8.17 13.03
CA ILE A 112 4.43 7.28 12.28
C ILE A 112 4.37 7.58 10.79
N ASN A 113 5.39 7.17 10.04
CA ASN A 113 5.29 7.18 8.58
C ASN A 113 4.49 5.95 8.14
N VAL A 114 3.32 6.21 7.55
CA VAL A 114 2.42 5.21 6.96
C VAL A 114 2.77 5.00 5.51
N ALA A 115 2.85 3.74 5.06
CA ALA A 115 3.28 3.44 3.70
C ALA A 115 2.49 2.30 3.06
N ILE A 116 2.46 2.32 1.73
CA ILE A 116 2.01 1.24 0.85
C ILE A 116 3.24 0.69 0.14
N GLY A 117 3.45 -0.62 0.21
CA GLY A 117 4.55 -1.27 -0.49
C GLY A 117 4.12 -2.56 -1.18
N MET A 118 4.73 -2.85 -2.32
CA MET A 118 4.66 -4.16 -2.96
C MET A 118 5.75 -5.04 -2.36
N VAL A 119 5.36 -6.07 -1.61
CA VAL A 119 6.28 -6.90 -0.82
C VAL A 119 6.31 -8.32 -1.37
N HIS A 120 7.50 -8.89 -1.52
CA HIS A 120 7.69 -10.27 -1.96
C HIS A 120 7.16 -11.26 -0.94
N LYS A 121 6.69 -12.41 -1.43
CA LYS A 121 5.99 -13.44 -0.66
C LYS A 121 6.75 -13.90 0.59
N ASP A 122 8.06 -14.03 0.51
CA ASP A 122 8.90 -14.51 1.61
C ASP A 122 9.01 -13.49 2.77
N HIS A 123 8.53 -12.26 2.55
CA HIS A 123 8.67 -11.14 3.48
C HIS A 123 7.36 -10.44 3.85
N TRP A 124 6.23 -10.85 3.32
CA TRP A 124 4.95 -10.13 3.48
C TRP A 124 4.15 -10.44 4.74
N THR A 125 4.66 -11.34 5.60
CA THR A 125 3.98 -11.70 6.85
C THR A 125 4.01 -10.54 7.82
N ALA A 126 2.88 -10.25 8.46
CA ALA A 126 2.79 -9.20 9.48
C ALA A 126 3.82 -9.41 10.60
N GLY A 127 4.42 -8.32 11.07
CA GLY A 127 5.52 -8.33 12.04
C GLY A 127 6.91 -8.52 11.41
N THR A 128 7.00 -8.79 10.09
CA THR A 128 8.31 -8.88 9.42
C THR A 128 8.97 -7.50 9.38
N THR A 129 10.23 -7.43 9.82
CA THR A 129 11.04 -6.22 9.75
C THR A 129 11.83 -6.18 8.45
N LEU A 130 11.67 -5.07 7.73
CA LEU A 130 12.36 -4.73 6.48
C LEU A 130 13.09 -3.39 6.64
N HIS A 131 13.82 -2.97 5.61
CA HIS A 131 14.44 -1.66 5.53
C HIS A 131 14.00 -0.94 4.25
N VAL A 132 13.40 0.24 4.40
CA VAL A 132 13.12 1.16 3.30
C VAL A 132 14.38 1.97 3.00
N GLN A 133 14.82 1.97 1.76
CA GLN A 133 15.96 2.77 1.30
C GLN A 133 15.48 4.20 0.98
N THR A 134 15.41 5.04 2.01
CA THR A 134 15.01 6.46 1.85
C THR A 134 16.19 7.31 1.38
N PRO A 135 15.94 8.52 0.83
CA PRO A 135 17.01 9.45 0.45
C PRO A 135 17.97 9.80 1.61
N ASP A 136 17.47 9.76 2.85
CA ASP A 136 18.24 10.09 4.06
C ASP A 136 18.93 8.84 4.68
N GLY A 137 18.84 7.69 4.00
CA GLY A 137 19.38 6.41 4.44
C GLY A 137 18.31 5.36 4.77
N PRO A 138 18.73 4.13 5.09
CA PRO A 138 17.81 3.05 5.39
C PRO A 138 17.05 3.27 6.69
N ARG A 139 15.73 3.00 6.67
CA ARG A 139 14.86 3.05 7.85
C ARG A 139 14.16 1.74 8.07
N ALA A 140 14.03 1.33 9.32
CA ALA A 140 13.26 0.14 9.67
C ALA A 140 11.79 0.31 9.30
N ALA A 141 11.22 -0.73 8.71
CA ALA A 141 9.83 -0.82 8.34
C ALA A 141 9.26 -2.15 8.82
N GLU A 142 8.08 -2.11 9.43
CA GLU A 142 7.36 -3.31 9.85
C GLU A 142 6.18 -3.54 8.91
N VAL A 143 6.05 -4.77 8.42
CA VAL A 143 4.88 -5.20 7.65
C VAL A 143 3.69 -5.33 8.58
N ARG A 144 2.57 -4.68 8.27
CA ARG A 144 1.33 -4.76 9.04
C ARG A 144 0.34 -5.73 8.41
N ASP A 145 -0.57 -6.23 9.23
CA ASP A 145 -1.66 -7.09 8.77
C ASP A 145 -2.77 -6.29 8.05
N SER A 146 -3.08 -5.10 8.57
CA SER A 146 -4.12 -4.20 8.05
C SER A 146 -3.64 -2.75 7.96
N PHE A 147 -4.29 -1.97 7.11
CA PHE A 147 -4.18 -0.52 7.07
C PHE A 147 -4.66 0.09 8.40
N TRP A 148 -4.53 1.42 8.57
CA TRP A 148 -4.72 2.09 9.86
C TRP A 148 -6.20 2.37 10.17
N ILE A 149 -7.03 2.56 9.14
CA ILE A 149 -8.47 2.85 9.23
C ILE A 149 -9.27 1.98 8.28
#